data_b59691534054583a296ce587401661a2
#
_entry.id   b59691534054583a296ce587401661a2
#
_cell.length_a   1.000
_cell.length_b   1.000
_cell.length_c   1.000
_cell.angle_alpha   90.00
_cell.angle_beta   90.00
_cell.angle_gamma   90.00
#
_symmetry.space_group_name_H-M   'P 1'
#
loop_
_entity.id
_entity.type
_entity.pdbx_description
1 polymer ?
#
loop_
_entity_poly.entity_id
_entity_poly.type
_entity_poly.pdbx_seq_one_letter_code
_entity_poly.pdbx_strand_id
1 'polypeptide(L)'
;MEYVYIGMKGDGELIADKVKGFQSSSNESLIEDYNKQSKCGITGVRGQALYLMAMGHVFFKRFGKSPIYMENNVLGMRGQIKLSGDTFEYVD
;
A
#
# COMPACT_ATOMS: atom_id res chain seq x y z
N MET A 1 -13.15 6.84 -8.14
CA MET A 1 -12.48 5.72 -7.47
C MET A 1 -13.43 4.57 -7.28
N GLU A 2 -12.98 3.38 -7.58
CA GLU A 2 -13.79 2.19 -7.39
C GLU A 2 -14.03 1.91 -5.91
N TYR A 3 -15.24 1.47 -5.59
CA TYR A 3 -15.55 0.98 -4.25
C TYR A 3 -15.01 -0.45 -4.11
N VAL A 4 -14.12 -0.68 -3.16
CA VAL A 4 -13.54 -2.00 -2.93
C VAL A 4 -14.08 -2.54 -1.61
N TYR A 5 -14.82 -3.64 -1.71
CA TYR A 5 -15.35 -4.33 -0.53
C TYR A 5 -14.25 -5.20 0.08
N ILE A 6 -13.91 -4.93 1.34
CA ILE A 6 -12.96 -5.72 2.11
C ILE A 6 -13.67 -6.18 3.38
N GLY A 7 -13.21 -7.25 3.96
CA GLY A 7 -13.81 -7.82 5.17
C GLY A 7 -14.46 -9.16 4.92
N MET A 8 -14.17 -9.76 3.76
CA MET A 8 -14.58 -11.13 3.49
C MET A 8 -13.73 -12.08 4.33
N LYS A 9 -14.29 -13.25 4.60
CA LYS A 9 -13.58 -14.29 5.33
C LYS A 9 -12.27 -14.65 4.60
N GLY A 10 -11.18 -14.68 5.33
CA GLY A 10 -9.86 -14.99 4.79
C GLY A 10 -9.02 -13.79 4.37
N ASP A 11 -9.60 -12.59 4.32
CA ASP A 11 -8.85 -11.38 3.91
C ASP A 11 -7.67 -11.11 4.84
N GLY A 12 -7.86 -11.28 6.14
CA GLY A 12 -6.79 -11.05 7.11
C GLY A 12 -5.59 -11.95 6.87
N GLU A 13 -5.83 -13.22 6.52
CA GLU A 13 -4.75 -14.17 6.24
C GLU A 13 -4.02 -13.80 4.95
N LEU A 14 -4.75 -13.43 3.91
CA LEU A 14 -4.16 -13.02 2.64
C LEU A 14 -3.31 -11.77 2.81
N ILE A 15 -3.79 -10.81 3.59
CA ILE A 15 -3.03 -9.59 3.87
C ILE A 15 -1.77 -9.93 4.67
N ALA A 16 -1.88 -10.80 5.67
CA ALA A 16 -0.74 -11.21 6.49
C ALA A 16 0.35 -11.89 5.65
N ASP A 17 -0.05 -12.74 4.70
CA ASP A 17 0.90 -13.40 3.81
C ASP A 17 1.64 -12.38 2.94
N LYS A 18 0.93 -11.40 2.42
CA LYS A 18 1.54 -10.33 1.60
C LYS A 18 2.46 -9.45 2.44
N VAL A 19 2.09 -9.16 3.68
CA VAL A 19 2.96 -8.42 4.61
C VAL A 19 4.27 -9.15 4.81
N LYS A 20 4.23 -10.47 4.99
CA LYS A 20 5.46 -11.27 5.11
C LYS A 20 6.34 -11.12 3.88
N GLY A 21 5.75 -11.11 2.70
CA GLY A 21 6.49 -10.92 1.46
C GLY A 21 7.21 -9.57 1.42
N PHE A 22 6.58 -8.52 1.94
CA PHE A 22 7.19 -7.20 1.98
C PHE A 22 8.27 -7.05 3.05
N GLN A 23 8.25 -7.87 4.10
CA GLN A 23 9.21 -7.73 5.20
C GLN A 23 10.66 -7.91 4.77
N SER A 24 10.91 -8.63 3.69
CA SER A 24 12.26 -8.81 3.15
C SER A 24 12.63 -7.74 2.14
N SER A 25 11.71 -6.86 1.77
CA SER A 25 11.97 -5.80 0.80
C SER A 25 12.72 -4.63 1.45
N SER A 26 13.65 -4.03 0.70
CA SER A 26 14.29 -2.80 1.14
C SER A 26 13.30 -1.64 1.08
N ASN A 27 13.65 -0.54 1.74
CA ASN A 27 12.81 0.67 1.67
C ASN A 27 12.72 1.19 0.23
N GLU A 28 13.81 1.16 -0.51
CA GLU A 28 13.83 1.58 -1.92
C GLU A 28 12.90 0.71 -2.77
N SER A 29 12.94 -0.61 -2.58
CA SER A 29 12.10 -1.54 -3.30
C SER A 29 10.62 -1.32 -2.99
N LEU A 30 10.30 -1.12 -1.72
CA LEU A 30 8.93 -0.86 -1.29
C LEU A 30 8.39 0.42 -1.91
N ILE A 31 9.19 1.48 -1.91
CA ILE A 31 8.81 2.76 -2.49
C ILE A 31 8.64 2.64 -4.00
N GLU A 32 9.53 1.92 -4.67
CA GLU A 32 9.42 1.69 -6.11
C GLU A 32 8.13 0.95 -6.46
N ASP A 33 7.81 -0.11 -5.69
CA ASP A 33 6.58 -0.87 -5.90
C ASP A 33 5.34 -0.01 -5.70
N TYR A 34 5.34 0.83 -4.66
CA TYR A 34 4.24 1.76 -4.43
C TYR A 34 4.10 2.74 -5.60
N ASN A 35 5.20 3.31 -6.07
CA ASN A 35 5.15 4.28 -7.16
C ASN A 35 4.59 3.67 -8.44
N LYS A 36 4.89 2.40 -8.72
CA LYS A 36 4.29 1.68 -9.85
C LYS A 36 2.78 1.56 -9.69
N GLN A 37 2.31 1.22 -8.49
CA GLN A 37 0.87 1.14 -8.23
C GLN A 37 0.20 2.51 -8.36
N SER A 38 0.84 3.55 -7.87
CA SER A 38 0.31 4.91 -7.97
C SER A 38 0.14 5.35 -9.42
N LYS A 39 1.06 4.98 -10.29
CA LYS A 39 0.96 5.29 -11.73
C LYS A 39 -0.17 4.51 -12.40
N CYS A 40 -0.39 3.26 -11.99
CA CYS A 40 -1.46 2.43 -12.55
C CYS A 40 -2.84 2.84 -12.03
N GLY A 41 -2.89 3.41 -10.83
CA GLY A 41 -4.16 3.78 -10.19
C GLY A 41 -4.91 2.61 -9.62
N ILE A 42 -6.08 2.89 -9.07
CA ILE A 42 -6.94 1.87 -8.45
C ILE A 42 -7.76 1.21 -9.55
N THR A 43 -7.61 -0.11 -9.68
CA THR A 43 -8.29 -0.88 -10.72
C THR A 43 -9.63 -1.48 -10.28
N GLY A 44 -9.91 -1.47 -8.97
CA GLY A 44 -11.10 -2.11 -8.44
C GLY A 44 -10.96 -3.62 -8.26
N VAL A 45 -9.84 -4.20 -8.65
CA VAL A 45 -9.58 -5.63 -8.51
C VAL A 45 -9.24 -5.95 -7.05
N ARG A 46 -9.91 -6.98 -6.49
CA ARG A 46 -9.72 -7.37 -5.10
C ARG A 46 -8.25 -7.71 -4.77
N GLY A 47 -7.56 -8.40 -5.68
CA GLY A 47 -6.16 -8.75 -5.47
C GLY A 47 -5.27 -7.53 -5.26
N GLN A 48 -5.49 -6.48 -6.07
CA GLN A 48 -4.76 -5.23 -5.90
C GLN A 48 -5.11 -4.57 -4.56
N ALA A 49 -6.38 -4.57 -4.18
CA ALA A 49 -6.80 -3.98 -2.92
C ALA A 49 -6.09 -4.63 -1.73
N LEU A 50 -6.03 -5.95 -1.70
CA LEU A 50 -5.35 -6.68 -0.63
C LEU A 50 -3.84 -6.40 -0.65
N TYR A 51 -3.25 -6.34 -1.83
CA TYR A 51 -1.83 -6.01 -2.01
C TYR A 51 -1.52 -4.61 -1.45
N LEU A 52 -2.34 -3.62 -1.80
CA LEU A 52 -2.16 -2.25 -1.33
C LEU A 52 -2.39 -2.11 0.17
N MET A 53 -3.34 -2.85 0.73
CA MET A 53 -3.57 -2.84 2.17
C MET A 53 -2.37 -3.40 2.93
N ALA A 54 -1.79 -4.49 2.43
CA ALA A 54 -0.59 -5.06 3.02
C ALA A 54 0.59 -4.09 2.93
N MET A 55 0.76 -3.46 1.77
CA MET A 55 1.80 -2.47 1.55
C MET A 55 1.63 -1.28 2.49
N GLY A 56 0.41 -0.77 2.65
CA GLY A 56 0.12 0.32 3.56
C GLY A 56 0.46 0.00 4.99
N HIS A 57 0.16 -1.23 5.42
CA HIS A 57 0.52 -1.69 6.75
C HIS A 57 2.04 -1.66 6.96
N VAL A 58 2.80 -2.12 5.97
CA VAL A 58 4.27 -2.13 6.05
C VAL A 58 4.81 -0.70 6.08
N PHE A 59 4.27 0.20 5.26
CA PHE A 59 4.64 1.61 5.30
C PHE A 59 4.42 2.20 6.68
N PHE A 60 3.24 1.98 7.24
CA PHE A 60 2.91 2.52 8.54
C PHE A 60 3.85 1.99 9.62
N LYS A 61 4.16 0.70 9.57
CA LYS A 61 5.04 0.06 10.53
C LYS A 61 6.48 0.57 10.44
N ARG A 62 6.97 0.81 9.21
CA ARG A 62 8.35 1.26 8.99
C ARG A 62 8.53 2.75 9.19
N PHE A 63 7.57 3.54 8.74
CA PHE A 63 7.72 5.00 8.64
C PHE A 63 6.78 5.78 9.57
N GLY A 64 5.83 5.10 10.22
CA GLY A 64 4.82 5.76 11.05
C GLY A 64 3.74 6.48 10.25
N LYS A 65 3.75 6.35 8.94
CA LYS A 65 2.76 6.94 8.04
C LYS A 65 2.72 6.13 6.76
N SER A 66 1.64 6.26 6.00
CA SER A 66 1.47 5.53 4.74
C SER A 66 0.93 6.45 3.65
N PRO A 67 1.41 6.28 2.38
CA PRO A 67 0.82 6.99 1.25
C PRO A 67 -0.46 6.32 0.75
N ILE A 68 -0.77 5.14 1.27
CA ILE A 68 -2.00 4.40 0.95
C ILE A 68 -2.97 4.63 2.09
N TYR A 69 -4.20 4.99 1.77
CA TYR A 69 -5.20 5.31 2.79
C TYR A 69 -6.54 4.65 2.47
N MET A 70 -7.37 4.53 3.50
CA MET A 70 -8.73 4.03 3.38
C MET A 70 -9.64 5.05 4.04
N GLU A 71 -10.61 5.54 3.30
CA GLU A 71 -11.55 6.56 3.78
C GLU A 71 -12.94 6.21 3.29
N ASN A 72 -13.90 6.08 4.20
CA ASN A 72 -15.27 5.69 3.86
C ASN A 72 -15.32 4.42 3.01
N ASN A 73 -14.50 3.43 3.36
CA ASN A 73 -14.35 2.17 2.63
C ASN A 73 -13.84 2.35 1.19
N VAL A 74 -13.23 3.48 0.90
CA VAL A 74 -12.62 3.74 -0.40
C VAL A 74 -11.10 3.74 -0.23
N LEU A 75 -10.44 2.87 -0.98
CA LEU A 75 -8.99 2.75 -0.97
C LEU A 75 -8.40 3.80 -1.90
N GLY A 76 -7.37 4.48 -1.44
CA GLY A 76 -6.72 5.50 -2.25
C GLY A 76 -5.21 5.52 -2.07
N MET A 77 -4.55 6.14 -3.01
CA MET A 77 -3.12 6.37 -2.97
C MET A 77 -2.86 7.86 -3.15
N ARG A 78 -1.95 8.40 -2.35
CA ARG A 78 -1.48 9.76 -2.53
C ARG A 78 -0.48 9.77 -3.69
N GLY A 79 0.13 10.87 -4.01
CA GLY A 79 1.05 10.96 -5.16
C GLY A 79 2.31 10.12 -5.01
N GLN A 80 3.22 10.29 -5.95
CA GLN A 80 4.51 9.62 -5.96
C GLN A 80 5.33 10.01 -4.73
N ILE A 81 6.18 9.10 -4.28
CA ILE A 81 7.03 9.34 -3.11
C ILE A 81 8.49 9.03 -3.43
N LYS A 82 9.38 9.53 -2.59
CA LYS A 82 10.81 9.22 -2.66
C LYS A 82 11.35 8.99 -1.26
N LEU A 83 12.39 8.18 -1.16
CA LEU A 83 13.06 7.94 0.11
C LEU A 83 13.82 9.20 0.55
N SER A 84 13.68 9.55 1.82
CA SER A 84 14.36 10.71 2.41
C SER A 84 14.87 10.31 3.80
N GLY A 85 16.14 9.92 3.88
CA GLY A 85 16.71 9.42 5.14
C GLY A 85 15.99 8.17 5.61
N ASP A 86 15.40 8.22 6.80
CA ASP A 86 14.68 7.11 7.41
C ASP A 86 13.18 7.14 7.11
N THR A 87 12.74 8.01 6.24
CA THR A 87 11.32 8.16 5.92
C THR A 87 11.14 8.39 4.42
N PHE A 88 9.92 8.69 4.01
CA PHE A 88 9.64 9.08 2.64
C PHE A 88 8.95 10.44 2.61
N GLU A 89 9.03 11.10 1.47
CA GLU A 89 8.32 12.35 1.26
C GLU A 89 7.69 12.36 -0.13
N TYR A 90 6.70 13.22 -0.31
CA TYR A 90 5.97 13.28 -1.57
C TYR A 90 6.78 14.07 -2.62
N VAL A 91 6.72 13.56 -3.84
CA VAL A 91 7.33 14.22 -5.00
C VAL A 91 6.28 15.10 -5.63
N ASP A 92 6.58 16.35 -5.80
CA ASP A 92 5.68 17.32 -6.41
C ASP A 92 5.60 17.16 -7.93
#